data_9dc350f37511cefb011dfc23ad1c080a
#
_entry.id   9dc350f37511cefb011dfc23ad1c080a
#
_cell.length_a   1.000
_cell.length_b   1.000
_cell.length_c   1.000
_cell.angle_alpha   90.00
_cell.angle_beta   90.00
_cell.angle_gamma   90.00
#
_symmetry.space_group_name_H-M   'P 1'
#
loop_
_entity.id
_entity.type
_entity.pdbx_description
1 polymer ?
#
loop_
_entity_poly.entity_id
_entity_poly.type
_entity_poly.pdbx_seq_one_letter_code
_entity_poly.pdbx_strand_id
1 'polypeptide(L)'
;MKRTAIYARFSTELQQERSIDDQISLCRNYAAKNELDVVAKYEDRARSGASIYGRDGLTALLDAAREGKFEVVLTEALDRLSRDQEDLAGIWKRLNFLGIELRAVHEGTADQIQIGVRGLLGSLFLVDLAHKVRRGMQGVVRDGRSPGGRAYGYRPTPWQAR
;
A
#
# COMPACT_ATOMS: atom_id res chain seq x y z
N MET A 1 7.05 24.82 -13.78
CA MET A 1 6.79 23.36 -13.58
C MET A 1 7.17 23.02 -12.16
N LYS A 2 6.36 22.24 -11.43
CA LYS A 2 6.69 21.79 -10.06
C LYS A 2 7.68 20.63 -10.12
N ARG A 3 8.77 20.69 -9.34
CA ARG A 3 9.74 19.60 -9.22
C ARG A 3 9.05 18.40 -8.57
N THR A 4 9.16 17.24 -9.21
CA THR A 4 8.37 16.06 -8.86
C THR A 4 9.28 14.85 -8.64
N ALA A 5 9.09 14.14 -7.54
CA ALA A 5 9.69 12.85 -7.29
C ALA A 5 8.67 11.73 -7.56
N ILE A 6 9.07 10.70 -8.32
CA ILE A 6 8.24 9.51 -8.53
C ILE A 6 8.62 8.47 -7.48
N TYR A 7 7.58 7.82 -6.91
CA TYR A 7 7.74 6.65 -6.06
C TYR A 7 7.01 5.44 -6.66
N ALA A 8 7.72 4.31 -6.74
CA ALA A 8 7.18 3.05 -7.24
C ALA A 8 7.54 1.87 -6.31
N ARG A 9 6.65 0.88 -6.20
CA ARG A 9 6.87 -0.31 -5.37
C ARG A 9 6.13 -1.53 -5.89
N PHE A 10 6.75 -2.71 -5.77
CA PHE A 10 6.02 -3.97 -5.88
C PHE A 10 6.20 -4.84 -4.62
N SER A 11 5.24 -5.72 -4.38
CA SER A 11 5.09 -6.42 -3.09
C SER A 11 5.40 -7.92 -3.12
N THR A 12 5.70 -8.52 -4.28
CA THR A 12 5.94 -9.96 -4.40
C THR A 12 7.03 -10.26 -5.43
N GLU A 13 7.90 -11.24 -5.13
CA GLU A 13 8.96 -11.74 -6.03
C GLU A 13 8.42 -12.30 -7.37
N LEU A 14 7.12 -12.60 -7.45
CA LEU A 14 6.45 -13.06 -8.66
C LEU A 14 6.01 -11.91 -9.59
N GLN A 15 5.99 -10.67 -9.13
CA GLN A 15 5.76 -9.50 -9.96
C GLN A 15 7.10 -9.02 -10.50
N GLN A 16 7.30 -9.26 -11.80
CA GLN A 16 8.54 -8.99 -12.54
C GLN A 16 8.98 -7.51 -12.43
N GLU A 17 10.27 -7.24 -12.65
CA GLU A 17 10.88 -5.90 -12.77
C GLU A 17 10.11 -4.96 -13.70
N ARG A 18 9.46 -5.48 -14.72
CA ARG A 18 8.51 -4.76 -15.59
C ARG A 18 7.45 -3.95 -14.83
N SER A 19 7.00 -4.43 -13.66
CA SER A 19 5.95 -3.74 -12.88
C SER A 19 6.40 -2.38 -12.32
N ILE A 20 7.67 -2.19 -11.96
CA ILE A 20 8.19 -0.87 -11.53
C ILE A 20 8.37 0.05 -12.73
N ASP A 21 8.96 -0.45 -13.82
CA ASP A 21 9.19 0.35 -15.02
C ASP A 21 7.86 0.82 -15.63
N ASP A 22 6.83 -0.02 -15.61
CA ASP A 22 5.48 0.32 -16.05
C ASP A 22 4.85 1.42 -15.16
N GLN A 23 5.00 1.31 -13.83
CA GLN A 23 4.55 2.35 -12.89
C GLN A 23 5.27 3.68 -13.13
N ILE A 24 6.60 3.65 -13.29
CA ILE A 24 7.41 4.84 -13.56
C ILE A 24 7.01 5.46 -14.91
N SER A 25 6.81 4.65 -15.95
CA SER A 25 6.38 5.11 -17.27
C SER A 25 5.00 5.77 -17.20
N LEU A 26 4.05 5.18 -16.47
CA LEU A 26 2.73 5.75 -16.25
C LEU A 26 2.82 7.10 -15.52
N CYS A 27 3.62 7.18 -14.46
CA CYS A 27 3.85 8.42 -13.73
C CYS A 27 4.52 9.50 -14.59
N ARG A 28 5.50 9.14 -15.44
CA ARG A 28 6.15 10.09 -16.37
C ARG A 28 5.15 10.64 -17.41
N ASN A 29 4.31 9.78 -17.97
CA ASN A 29 3.28 10.18 -18.91
C ASN A 29 2.26 11.13 -18.26
N TYR A 30 1.88 10.85 -17.00
CA TYR A 30 1.03 11.75 -16.22
C TYR A 30 1.74 13.09 -15.94
N ALA A 31 3.01 13.06 -15.54
CA ALA A 31 3.79 14.25 -15.26
C ALA A 31 3.90 15.16 -16.49
N ALA A 32 4.17 14.59 -17.66
CA ALA A 32 4.25 15.34 -18.92
C ALA A 32 2.92 16.04 -19.28
N LYS A 33 1.78 15.37 -19.04
CA LYS A 33 0.44 15.94 -19.30
C LYS A 33 0.05 17.03 -18.29
N ASN A 34 0.64 17.04 -17.10
CA ASN A 34 0.30 17.95 -15.99
C ASN A 34 1.39 18.99 -15.71
N GLU A 35 2.33 19.20 -16.64
CA GLU A 35 3.42 20.17 -16.53
C GLU A 35 4.27 20.01 -15.27
N LEU A 36 4.54 18.74 -14.88
CA LEU A 36 5.38 18.38 -13.76
C LEU A 36 6.80 18.04 -14.25
N ASP A 37 7.82 18.54 -13.56
CA ASP A 37 9.23 18.25 -13.86
C ASP A 37 9.73 17.09 -12.98
N VAL A 38 10.00 15.94 -13.58
CA VAL A 38 10.46 14.75 -12.85
C VAL A 38 11.96 14.84 -12.57
N VAL A 39 12.30 15.21 -11.35
CA VAL A 39 13.70 15.42 -10.90
C VAL A 39 14.31 14.22 -10.20
N ALA A 40 13.51 13.30 -9.67
CA ALA A 40 14.00 12.12 -8.94
C ALA A 40 13.03 10.94 -9.06
N LYS A 41 13.57 9.72 -8.86
CA LYS A 41 12.78 8.49 -8.68
C LYS A 41 13.26 7.73 -7.45
N TYR A 42 12.34 7.14 -6.74
CA TYR A 42 12.57 6.28 -5.58
C TYR A 42 11.79 4.99 -5.77
N GLU A 43 12.40 3.86 -5.41
CA GLU A 43 11.78 2.56 -5.63
C GLU A 43 12.08 1.59 -4.50
N ASP A 44 11.11 0.76 -4.14
CA ASP A 44 11.28 -0.35 -3.23
C ASP A 44 10.90 -1.66 -3.92
N ARG A 45 11.87 -2.57 -4.08
CA ARG A 45 11.71 -3.87 -4.73
C ARG A 45 11.42 -4.96 -3.71
N ALA A 46 10.49 -5.86 -4.02
CA ALA A 46 10.21 -7.08 -3.25
C ALA A 46 9.93 -6.86 -1.74
N ARG A 47 9.27 -5.75 -1.37
CA ARG A 47 8.97 -5.45 0.03
C ARG A 47 7.46 -5.40 0.29
N SER A 48 7.03 -5.99 1.42
CA SER A 48 5.63 -5.92 1.86
C SER A 48 5.18 -4.47 2.07
N GLY A 49 3.98 -4.13 1.60
CA GLY A 49 3.39 -2.82 1.84
C GLY A 49 2.76 -2.65 3.22
N ALA A 50 2.84 -3.68 4.06
CA ALA A 50 2.26 -3.69 5.40
C ALA A 50 3.17 -3.07 6.47
N SER A 51 4.41 -2.68 6.14
CA SER A 51 5.33 -2.04 7.07
C SER A 51 6.23 -1.04 6.37
N ILE A 52 6.58 0.06 7.06
CA ILE A 52 7.58 1.05 6.63
C ILE A 52 9.00 0.50 6.82
N TYR A 53 9.20 -0.47 7.72
CA TYR A 53 10.51 -1.04 8.01
C TYR A 53 11.13 -1.75 6.80
N GLY A 54 12.39 -1.41 6.49
CA GLY A 54 13.16 -1.99 5.39
C GLY A 54 12.75 -1.46 4.01
N ARG A 55 12.11 -0.29 3.93
CA ARG A 55 11.78 0.43 2.69
C ARG A 55 12.74 1.59 2.50
N ASP A 56 13.92 1.24 1.99
CA ASP A 56 15.02 2.21 1.84
C ASP A 56 14.67 3.32 0.84
N GLY A 57 13.92 2.97 -0.23
CA GLY A 57 13.44 3.93 -1.22
C GLY A 57 12.45 4.95 -0.63
N LEU A 58 11.50 4.51 0.22
CA LEU A 58 10.58 5.42 0.90
C LEU A 58 11.31 6.29 1.92
N THR A 59 12.26 5.72 2.65
CA THR A 59 13.08 6.47 3.62
C THR A 59 13.88 7.57 2.90
N ALA A 60 14.56 7.23 1.81
CA ALA A 60 15.30 8.19 0.99
C ALA A 60 14.41 9.28 0.39
N LEU A 61 13.19 8.93 -0.04
CA LEU A 61 12.19 9.90 -0.48
C LEU A 61 11.83 10.89 0.62
N LEU A 62 11.55 10.40 1.85
CA LEU A 62 11.15 11.25 2.97
C LEU A 62 12.32 12.16 3.45
N ASP A 63 13.55 11.70 3.38
CA ASP A 63 14.74 12.49 3.70
C ASP A 63 14.97 13.58 2.64
N ALA A 64 14.86 13.24 1.35
CA ALA A 64 14.92 14.21 0.26
C ALA A 64 13.77 15.24 0.30
N ALA A 65 12.61 14.86 0.81
CA ALA A 65 11.48 15.75 1.07
C ALA A 65 11.85 16.82 2.13
N ARG A 66 12.50 16.41 3.22
CA ARG A 66 12.98 17.34 4.27
C ARG A 66 14.01 18.31 3.74
N GLU A 67 14.82 17.88 2.77
CA GLU A 67 15.82 18.74 2.12
C GLU A 67 15.22 19.67 1.04
N GLY A 68 13.91 19.61 0.79
CA GLY A 68 13.23 20.46 -0.19
C GLY A 68 13.61 20.19 -1.65
N LYS A 69 14.02 18.95 -1.97
CA LYS A 69 14.46 18.58 -3.32
C LYS A 69 13.35 18.60 -4.37
N PHE A 70 12.10 18.48 -3.96
CA PHE A 70 10.91 18.45 -4.83
C PHE A 70 9.69 19.03 -4.11
N GLU A 71 8.64 19.31 -4.86
CA GLU A 71 7.41 19.95 -4.40
C GLU A 71 6.21 19.01 -4.52
N VAL A 72 6.38 17.91 -5.30
CA VAL A 72 5.32 16.92 -5.54
C VAL A 72 5.91 15.53 -5.40
N VAL A 73 5.20 14.64 -4.71
CA VAL A 73 5.40 13.19 -4.77
C VAL A 73 4.33 12.60 -5.66
N LEU A 74 4.73 11.87 -6.69
CA LEU A 74 3.85 11.22 -7.65
C LEU A 74 4.01 9.69 -7.57
N THR A 75 2.89 8.97 -7.47
CA THR A 75 2.83 7.52 -7.48
C THR A 75 1.72 7.02 -8.41
N GLU A 76 1.74 5.77 -8.83
CA GLU A 76 0.65 5.16 -9.62
C GLU A 76 -0.66 5.17 -8.83
N ALA A 77 -0.63 4.71 -7.58
CA ALA A 77 -1.76 4.66 -6.66
C ALA A 77 -1.27 4.83 -5.21
N LEU A 78 -2.13 5.30 -4.31
CA LEU A 78 -1.76 5.57 -2.91
C LEU A 78 -1.33 4.31 -2.16
N ASP A 79 -1.81 3.12 -2.54
CA ASP A 79 -1.40 1.83 -1.96
C ASP A 79 0.06 1.45 -2.27
N ARG A 80 0.71 2.11 -3.23
CA ARG A 80 2.15 1.98 -3.46
C ARG A 80 2.95 2.60 -2.31
N LEU A 81 2.46 3.69 -1.74
CA LEU A 81 3.09 4.29 -0.55
C LEU A 81 2.83 3.45 0.70
N SER A 82 1.60 3.11 1.00
CA SER A 82 1.27 2.13 2.02
C SER A 82 -0.11 1.51 1.79
N ARG A 83 -0.25 0.22 2.15
CA ARG A 83 -1.56 -0.45 2.26
C ARG A 83 -2.15 -0.25 3.64
N ASP A 84 -1.32 0.04 4.62
CA ASP A 84 -1.75 0.40 5.96
C ASP A 84 -2.22 1.86 5.97
N GLN A 85 -3.39 2.10 6.56
CA GLN A 85 -4.04 3.42 6.54
C GLN A 85 -3.37 4.39 7.50
N GLU A 86 -2.86 3.91 8.63
CA GLU A 86 -2.16 4.72 9.61
C GLU A 86 -0.82 5.20 9.04
N ASP A 87 -0.08 4.30 8.42
CA ASP A 87 1.16 4.63 7.72
C ASP A 87 0.93 5.64 6.59
N LEU A 88 -0.10 5.41 5.74
CA LEU A 88 -0.42 6.32 4.64
C LEU A 88 -0.77 7.72 5.16
N ALA A 89 -1.60 7.80 6.20
CA ALA A 89 -1.96 9.07 6.83
C ALA A 89 -0.74 9.76 7.46
N GLY A 90 0.17 8.97 8.06
CA GLY A 90 1.43 9.46 8.62
C GLY A 90 2.37 10.03 7.55
N ILE A 91 2.53 9.34 6.42
CA ILE A 91 3.32 9.80 5.28
C ILE A 91 2.71 11.09 4.72
N TRP A 92 1.39 11.10 4.47
CA TRP A 92 0.69 12.28 3.94
C TRP A 92 0.85 13.49 4.85
N LYS A 93 0.66 13.34 6.18
CA LYS A 93 0.84 14.43 7.15
C LYS A 93 2.25 15.02 7.11
N ARG A 94 3.29 14.17 7.01
CA ARG A 94 4.69 14.61 6.91
C ARG A 94 4.94 15.39 5.63
N LEU A 95 4.48 14.91 4.48
CA LEU A 95 4.62 15.60 3.21
C LEU A 95 3.85 16.93 3.21
N ASN A 96 2.61 16.92 3.68
CA ASN A 96 1.78 18.12 3.78
C ASN A 96 2.39 19.18 4.72
N PHE A 97 2.97 18.78 5.85
CA PHE A 97 3.68 19.67 6.77
C PHE A 97 4.89 20.35 6.10
N LEU A 98 5.56 19.65 5.18
CA LEU A 98 6.67 20.18 4.38
C LEU A 98 6.20 20.99 3.16
N GLY A 99 4.90 21.18 2.97
CA GLY A 99 4.33 21.85 1.80
C GLY A 99 4.42 21.04 0.51
N ILE A 100 4.64 19.71 0.61
CA ILE A 100 4.79 18.82 -0.55
C ILE A 100 3.44 18.18 -0.86
N GLU A 101 3.03 18.32 -2.11
CA GLU A 101 1.79 17.75 -2.63
C GLU A 101 1.97 16.25 -2.94
N LEU A 102 1.04 15.42 -2.45
CA LEU A 102 0.98 14.00 -2.83
C LEU A 102 -0.06 13.80 -3.92
N ARG A 103 0.36 13.21 -5.05
CA ARG A 103 -0.52 12.86 -6.18
C ARG A 103 -0.41 11.38 -6.51
N ALA A 104 -1.53 10.80 -6.86
CA ALA A 104 -1.61 9.46 -7.44
C ALA A 104 -2.26 9.53 -8.81
N VAL A 105 -1.73 8.79 -9.80
CA VAL A 105 -2.23 8.83 -11.18
C VAL A 105 -3.70 8.44 -11.25
N HIS A 106 -4.09 7.43 -10.46
CA HIS A 106 -5.46 6.90 -10.45
C HIS A 106 -6.42 7.69 -9.55
N GLU A 107 -5.93 8.27 -8.45
CA GLU A 107 -6.77 8.92 -7.44
C GLU A 107 -6.69 10.45 -7.46
N GLY A 108 -5.74 11.02 -8.21
CA GLY A 108 -5.51 12.46 -8.25
C GLY A 108 -4.70 12.99 -7.07
N THR A 109 -4.93 14.25 -6.70
CA THR A 109 -4.26 14.88 -5.56
C THR A 109 -4.85 14.37 -4.26
N ALA A 110 -4.00 13.82 -3.39
CA ALA A 110 -4.42 13.32 -2.09
C ALA A 110 -4.69 14.49 -1.12
N ASP A 111 -5.90 14.55 -0.61
CA ASP A 111 -6.30 15.50 0.43
C ASP A 111 -6.68 14.79 1.73
N GLN A 112 -6.92 15.58 2.80
CA GLN A 112 -7.26 15.07 4.11
C GLN A 112 -8.56 14.27 4.13
N ILE A 113 -9.55 14.70 3.35
CA ILE A 113 -10.86 14.05 3.28
C ILE A 113 -10.72 12.69 2.60
N GLN A 114 -10.03 12.65 1.46
CA GLN A 114 -9.78 11.41 0.71
C GLN A 114 -9.04 10.38 1.54
N ILE A 115 -7.97 10.79 2.25
CA ILE A 115 -7.21 9.91 3.16
C ILE A 115 -8.11 9.41 4.30
N GLY A 116 -8.92 10.28 4.90
CA GLY A 116 -9.84 9.93 5.98
C GLY A 116 -10.94 8.96 5.55
N VAL A 117 -11.60 9.23 4.42
CA VAL A 117 -12.65 8.35 3.86
C VAL A 117 -12.08 6.99 3.50
N ARG A 118 -10.89 6.95 2.91
CA ARG A 118 -10.20 5.69 2.57
C ARG A 118 -9.92 4.86 3.83
N GLY A 119 -9.47 5.50 4.93
CA GLY A 119 -9.25 4.85 6.21
C GLY A 119 -10.54 4.26 6.80
N LEU A 120 -11.63 5.02 6.75
CA LEU A 120 -12.94 4.56 7.21
C LEU A 120 -13.44 3.35 6.41
N LEU A 121 -13.38 3.41 5.08
CA LEU A 121 -13.78 2.30 4.22
C LEU A 121 -12.94 1.05 4.46
N GLY A 122 -11.62 1.21 4.64
CA GLY A 122 -10.71 0.12 5.00
C GLY A 122 -11.09 -0.54 6.32
N SER A 123 -11.40 0.25 7.34
CA SER A 123 -11.83 -0.26 8.65
C SER A 123 -13.15 -1.04 8.55
N LEU A 124 -14.14 -0.52 7.83
CA LEU A 124 -15.43 -1.21 7.61
C LEU A 124 -15.24 -2.53 6.87
N PHE A 125 -14.36 -2.56 5.85
CA PHE A 125 -14.04 -3.77 5.12
C PHE A 125 -13.42 -4.85 6.03
N LEU A 126 -12.48 -4.46 6.91
CA LEU A 126 -11.85 -5.39 7.86
C LEU A 126 -12.86 -5.98 8.85
N VAL A 127 -13.81 -5.16 9.35
CA VAL A 127 -14.89 -5.63 10.22
C VAL A 127 -15.78 -6.65 9.50
N ASP A 128 -16.21 -6.35 8.26
CA ASP A 128 -17.03 -7.27 7.47
C ASP A 128 -16.28 -8.57 7.16
N LEU A 129 -15.00 -8.48 6.80
CA LEU A 129 -14.14 -9.64 6.57
C LEU A 129 -14.02 -10.50 7.84
N ALA A 130 -13.80 -9.90 9.01
CA ALA A 130 -13.73 -10.63 10.26
C ALA A 130 -15.03 -11.38 10.57
N HIS A 131 -16.20 -10.77 10.33
CA HIS A 131 -17.49 -11.43 10.45
C HIS A 131 -17.67 -12.60 9.48
N LYS A 132 -17.26 -12.45 8.23
CA LYS A 132 -17.32 -13.51 7.21
C LYS A 132 -16.42 -14.69 7.59
N VAL A 133 -15.18 -14.41 7.98
CA VAL A 133 -14.21 -15.44 8.42
C VAL A 133 -14.75 -16.19 9.63
N ARG A 134 -15.22 -15.46 10.67
CA ARG A 134 -15.78 -16.08 11.88
C ARG A 134 -16.96 -16.99 11.56
N ARG A 135 -17.88 -16.55 10.70
CA ARG A 135 -19.02 -17.37 10.26
C ARG A 135 -18.57 -18.61 9.50
N GLY A 136 -17.58 -18.48 8.60
CA GLY A 136 -16.99 -19.63 7.89
C GLY A 136 -16.35 -20.63 8.85
N MET A 137 -15.58 -20.16 9.83
CA MET A 137 -15.00 -21.01 10.88
C MET A 137 -16.07 -21.74 11.71
N GLN A 138 -17.14 -21.05 12.09
CA GLN A 138 -18.28 -21.65 12.81
C GLN A 138 -18.95 -22.76 11.96
N GLY A 139 -19.08 -22.57 10.66
CA GLY A 139 -19.58 -23.61 9.74
C GLY A 139 -18.72 -24.86 9.77
N VAL A 140 -17.41 -24.72 9.64
CA VAL A 140 -16.46 -25.83 9.70
C VAL A 140 -16.52 -26.57 11.04
N VAL A 141 -16.67 -25.84 12.17
CA VAL A 141 -16.83 -26.46 13.50
C VAL A 141 -18.15 -27.23 13.61
N ARG A 142 -19.25 -26.69 13.08
CA ARG A 142 -20.55 -27.41 13.05
C ARG A 142 -20.48 -28.72 12.28
N ASP A 143 -19.66 -28.77 11.23
CA ASP A 143 -19.39 -29.97 10.45
C ASP A 143 -18.44 -30.96 11.16
N GLY A 144 -18.06 -30.68 12.41
CA GLY A 144 -17.15 -31.51 13.21
C GLY A 144 -15.68 -31.44 12.76
N ARG A 145 -15.31 -30.43 11.98
CA ARG A 145 -13.94 -30.23 11.48
C ARG A 145 -13.23 -29.12 12.22
N SER A 146 -11.88 -29.13 12.23
CA SER A 146 -11.10 -28.03 12.78
C SER A 146 -11.08 -26.83 11.82
N PRO A 147 -11.40 -25.61 12.27
CA PRO A 147 -11.36 -24.41 11.44
C PRO A 147 -9.94 -23.84 11.29
N GLY A 148 -8.94 -24.39 11.97
CA GLY A 148 -7.54 -23.97 11.92
C GLY A 148 -6.65 -25.04 11.29
N GLY A 149 -5.34 -24.73 11.20
CA GLY A 149 -4.32 -25.69 10.79
C GLY A 149 -4.15 -26.83 11.81
N ARG A 150 -3.18 -27.71 11.56
CA ARG A 150 -2.84 -28.80 12.49
C ARG A 150 -2.36 -28.22 13.81
N ALA A 151 -3.05 -28.58 14.90
CA ALA A 151 -2.57 -28.24 16.24
C ALA A 151 -1.34 -29.10 16.60
N TYR A 152 -0.35 -28.51 17.26
CA TYR A 152 0.83 -29.24 17.74
C TYR A 152 0.40 -30.38 18.68
N GLY A 153 0.96 -31.56 18.48
CA GLY A 153 0.65 -32.74 19.32
C GLY A 153 -0.60 -33.53 18.90
N TYR A 154 -1.36 -33.11 17.87
CA TYR A 154 -2.55 -33.82 17.39
C TYR A 154 -2.34 -34.39 16.00
N ARG A 155 -2.78 -35.65 15.78
CA ARG A 155 -2.89 -36.25 14.44
C ARG A 155 -4.32 -36.12 13.96
N PRO A 156 -4.57 -35.63 12.72
CA PRO A 156 -5.90 -35.67 12.17
C PRO A 156 -6.31 -37.12 11.95
N THR A 157 -7.46 -37.52 12.48
CA THR A 157 -8.11 -38.78 12.12
C THR A 157 -8.97 -38.58 10.87
N PRO A 158 -9.00 -39.56 9.92
CA PRO A 158 -9.93 -39.48 8.80
C PRO A 158 -11.36 -39.40 9.33
N TRP A 159 -12.11 -38.42 8.85
CA TRP A 159 -13.53 -38.30 9.19
C TRP A 159 -14.29 -39.45 8.55
N GLN A 160 -14.93 -40.31 9.32
CA GLN A 160 -15.85 -41.30 8.86
C GLN A 160 -17.26 -40.71 8.97
N ALA A 161 -17.91 -40.45 7.83
CA ALA A 161 -19.34 -40.13 7.80
C ALA A 161 -20.10 -41.29 8.38
N ARG A 162 -20.92 -41.06 9.40
CA ARG A 162 -21.93 -42.01 9.89
C ARG A 162 -23.20 -41.87 9.03
#